data_424ffbc5c398b051d85e40617de3e94c
#
_entry.id   424ffbc5c398b051d85e40617de3e94c
#
_cell.length_a   1.000
_cell.length_b   1.000
_cell.length_c   1.000
_cell.angle_alpha   90.00
_cell.angle_beta   90.00
_cell.angle_gamma   90.00
#
_symmetry.space_group_name_H-M   'P 1'
#
loop_
_entity.id
_entity.type
_entity.pdbx_description
1 polymer ?
#
loop_
_entity_poly.entity_id
_entity_poly.type
_entity_poly.pdbx_seq_one_letter_code
_entity_poly.pdbx_strand_id
1 'polypeptide(L)'
;MIRSTTAMILAVSVLAAACGGGGQTSGDSGGPDAHIRVNMTEYGFGSDVIEVRAGQTVEFLLKNSGDLEHEFMIGREVTVAMGGMATGFEHDFFEGLMPIVDPPEAVMDMESMDMDDMDMDGHDDHHHGFMVVLAPGATANVTVTIPDDAVGDWEIGCFLDKGTHWSSGMRATLRITT
;
A
#
# COMPACT_ATOMS: atom_id res chain seq x y z
N MET A 1 -9.06 2.46 89.43
CA MET A 1 -8.58 1.43 88.46
C MET A 1 -8.35 2.11 87.10
N ILE A 2 -7.14 2.48 86.85
CA ILE A 2 -6.74 3.21 85.62
C ILE A 2 -6.03 2.21 84.75
N ARG A 3 -6.59 1.90 83.59
CA ARG A 3 -5.93 1.07 82.55
C ARG A 3 -5.26 1.96 81.51
N SER A 4 -3.95 1.95 81.53
CA SER A 4 -3.07 2.56 80.57
C SER A 4 -3.12 1.72 79.29
N THR A 5 -3.49 2.33 78.19
CA THR A 5 -3.35 1.75 76.83
C THR A 5 -2.15 2.37 76.10
N THR A 6 -1.13 1.55 75.94
CA THR A 6 0.10 1.92 75.21
C THR A 6 -0.17 1.91 73.69
N ALA A 7 -0.02 3.04 73.04
CA ALA A 7 -0.13 3.15 71.61
C ALA A 7 1.24 2.81 71.00
N MET A 8 1.25 1.78 70.16
CA MET A 8 2.40 1.34 69.40
C MET A 8 2.41 2.08 68.04
N ILE A 9 3.37 2.98 67.86
CA ILE A 9 3.58 3.71 66.60
C ILE A 9 4.39 2.83 65.66
N LEU A 10 3.77 2.38 64.58
CA LEU A 10 4.43 1.66 63.49
C LEU A 10 5.03 2.70 62.53
N ALA A 11 6.35 2.78 62.50
CA ALA A 11 7.04 3.58 61.49
C ALA A 11 7.09 2.81 60.16
N VAL A 12 6.36 3.32 59.15
CA VAL A 12 6.40 2.80 57.79
C VAL A 12 7.56 3.48 57.07
N SER A 13 8.64 2.76 56.80
CA SER A 13 9.75 3.20 55.97
C SER A 13 9.37 3.04 54.50
N VAL A 14 9.14 4.15 53.78
CA VAL A 14 8.95 4.18 52.34
C VAL A 14 10.31 4.07 51.66
N LEU A 15 10.62 2.90 51.08
CA LEU A 15 11.75 2.77 50.15
C LEU A 15 11.31 3.37 48.78
N ALA A 16 11.85 4.51 48.44
CA ALA A 16 11.79 5.06 47.07
C ALA A 16 12.68 4.20 46.16
N ALA A 17 12.09 3.29 45.41
CA ALA A 17 12.77 2.62 44.31
C ALA A 17 12.90 3.62 43.13
N ALA A 18 14.09 4.17 42.94
CA ALA A 18 14.42 4.91 41.75
C ALA A 18 14.50 3.91 40.58
N CYS A 19 13.41 3.79 39.81
CA CYS A 19 13.48 3.17 38.49
C CYS A 19 14.30 4.07 37.59
N GLY A 20 15.56 3.68 37.39
CA GLY A 20 16.40 4.22 36.32
C GLY A 20 15.71 3.96 35.00
N GLY A 21 15.34 5.03 34.28
CA GLY A 21 14.85 4.97 32.94
C GLY A 21 15.95 4.45 32.02
N GLY A 22 16.00 3.12 31.84
CA GLY A 22 16.63 2.53 30.68
C GLY A 22 15.79 2.91 29.48
N GLY A 23 16.31 3.79 28.60
CA GLY A 23 15.75 3.97 27.29
C GLY A 23 15.73 2.62 26.59
N GLN A 24 14.59 1.98 26.52
CA GLN A 24 14.35 0.95 25.54
C GLN A 24 14.34 1.68 24.20
N THR A 25 15.50 1.63 23.50
CA THR A 25 15.46 1.67 22.05
C THR A 25 14.60 0.49 21.67
N SER A 26 13.33 0.76 21.34
CA SER A 26 12.48 -0.17 20.62
C SER A 26 13.28 -0.54 19.40
N GLY A 27 13.87 -1.74 19.38
CA GLY A 27 14.44 -2.29 18.18
C GLY A 27 13.30 -2.31 17.19
N ASP A 28 13.51 -1.53 16.12
CA ASP A 28 12.70 -1.60 14.93
C ASP A 28 12.57 -3.08 14.55
N SER A 29 11.46 -3.69 14.86
CA SER A 29 11.08 -5.00 14.36
C SER A 29 10.65 -4.75 12.93
N GLY A 30 11.60 -4.76 11.97
CA GLY A 30 11.52 -4.35 10.57
C GLY A 30 10.37 -4.90 9.72
N GLY A 31 9.17 -4.83 10.23
CA GLY A 31 7.92 -5.12 9.54
C GLY A 31 7.21 -3.83 9.13
N PRO A 32 6.18 -3.94 8.27
CA PRO A 32 5.40 -2.79 7.85
C PRO A 32 4.63 -2.15 9.03
N ASP A 33 4.49 -0.82 8.98
CA ASP A 33 3.75 -0.03 9.99
C ASP A 33 2.23 -0.22 9.85
N ALA A 34 1.77 -0.55 8.65
CA ALA A 34 0.36 -0.77 8.36
C ALA A 34 0.14 -1.86 7.31
N HIS A 35 -0.98 -2.58 7.48
CA HIS A 35 -1.48 -3.55 6.52
C HIS A 35 -2.81 -3.07 5.96
N ILE A 36 -2.86 -2.83 4.66
CA ILE A 36 -4.02 -2.33 3.92
C ILE A 36 -4.58 -3.43 3.04
N ARG A 37 -5.81 -3.86 3.32
CA ARG A 37 -6.50 -4.83 2.45
C ARG A 37 -7.10 -4.14 1.25
N VAL A 38 -6.75 -4.63 0.05
CA VAL A 38 -7.30 -4.18 -1.22
C VAL A 38 -7.99 -5.39 -1.87
N ASN A 39 -9.32 -5.37 -1.87
CA ASN A 39 -10.12 -6.44 -2.46
C ASN A 39 -10.60 -6.03 -3.85
N MET A 40 -10.01 -6.61 -4.88
CA MET A 40 -10.37 -6.36 -6.27
C MET A 40 -11.56 -7.23 -6.65
N THR A 41 -12.56 -6.60 -7.23
CA THR A 41 -13.75 -7.24 -7.82
C THR A 41 -14.05 -6.54 -9.14
N GLU A 42 -15.06 -7.01 -9.88
CA GLU A 42 -15.46 -6.35 -11.10
C GLU A 42 -15.79 -4.88 -10.83
N TYR A 43 -14.84 -4.06 -11.32
CA TYR A 43 -14.84 -2.60 -11.35
C TYR A 43 -14.74 -1.92 -9.97
N GLY A 44 -14.05 -2.56 -9.00
CA GLY A 44 -13.81 -1.92 -7.70
C GLY A 44 -12.61 -2.48 -6.91
N PHE A 45 -12.08 -1.66 -6.00
CA PHE A 45 -10.98 -2.01 -5.07
C PHE A 45 -11.45 -2.25 -3.62
N GLY A 46 -12.75 -2.40 -3.40
CA GLY A 46 -13.35 -2.64 -2.09
C GLY A 46 -13.45 -1.41 -1.19
N SER A 47 -12.73 -0.34 -1.51
CA SER A 47 -12.80 0.97 -0.84
C SER A 47 -12.57 2.08 -1.86
N ASP A 48 -13.34 3.15 -1.78
CA ASP A 48 -13.18 4.30 -2.66
C ASP A 48 -12.00 5.20 -2.25
N VAL A 49 -11.61 5.15 -0.97
CA VAL A 49 -10.48 5.92 -0.41
C VAL A 49 -9.69 5.04 0.56
N ILE A 50 -8.39 5.02 0.36
CA ILE A 50 -7.41 4.42 1.25
C ILE A 50 -6.54 5.55 1.80
N GLU A 51 -6.36 5.62 3.13
CA GLU A 51 -5.54 6.67 3.76
C GLU A 51 -4.26 6.06 4.36
N VAL A 52 -3.14 6.70 4.08
CA VAL A 52 -1.81 6.35 4.62
C VAL A 52 -1.05 7.63 4.98
N ARG A 53 0.12 7.50 5.64
CA ARG A 53 0.97 8.64 5.98
C ARG A 53 2.29 8.60 5.23
N ALA A 54 2.79 9.78 4.91
CA ALA A 54 4.15 9.96 4.43
C ALA A 54 5.17 9.37 5.44
N GLY A 55 6.23 8.77 4.95
CA GLY A 55 7.26 8.08 5.75
C GLY A 55 6.85 6.69 6.30
N GLN A 56 5.56 6.31 6.20
CA GLN A 56 5.06 5.03 6.70
C GLN A 56 5.44 3.88 5.76
N THR A 57 5.89 2.75 6.30
CA THR A 57 6.01 1.51 5.53
C THR A 57 4.66 0.78 5.53
N VAL A 58 4.09 0.60 4.36
CA VAL A 58 2.76 0.01 4.15
C VAL A 58 2.89 -1.30 3.39
N GLU A 59 2.13 -2.30 3.81
CA GLU A 59 1.91 -3.52 3.05
C GLU A 59 0.47 -3.54 2.52
N PHE A 60 0.32 -3.45 1.20
CA PHE A 60 -0.96 -3.66 0.52
C PHE A 60 -1.18 -5.16 0.35
N LEU A 61 -2.22 -5.68 0.98
CA LEU A 61 -2.65 -7.08 0.89
C LEU A 61 -3.69 -7.17 -0.23
N LEU A 62 -3.24 -7.46 -1.44
CA LEU A 62 -4.07 -7.54 -2.63
C LEU A 62 -4.75 -8.89 -2.71
N LYS A 63 -6.04 -8.89 -3.05
CA LYS A 63 -6.80 -10.09 -3.36
C LYS A 63 -7.75 -9.83 -4.52
N ASN A 64 -7.68 -10.66 -5.55
CA ASN A 64 -8.70 -10.69 -6.57
C ASN A 64 -9.82 -11.66 -6.14
N SER A 65 -11.00 -11.12 -5.82
CA SER A 65 -12.20 -11.89 -5.48
C SER A 65 -13.23 -11.90 -6.59
N GLY A 66 -12.90 -11.29 -7.74
CA GLY A 66 -13.73 -11.27 -8.94
C GLY A 66 -13.49 -12.48 -9.84
N ASP A 67 -14.22 -12.51 -10.95
CA ASP A 67 -14.17 -13.56 -11.98
C ASP A 67 -13.26 -13.16 -13.16
N LEU A 68 -12.80 -11.88 -13.22
CA LEU A 68 -11.89 -11.36 -14.23
C LEU A 68 -10.50 -11.17 -13.64
N GLU A 69 -9.49 -11.07 -14.52
CA GLU A 69 -8.15 -10.59 -14.16
C GLU A 69 -8.20 -9.10 -13.85
N HIS A 70 -7.44 -8.67 -12.83
CA HIS A 70 -7.36 -7.29 -12.41
C HIS A 70 -5.93 -6.87 -12.17
N GLU A 71 -5.64 -5.60 -12.46
CA GLU A 71 -4.35 -4.99 -12.13
C GLU A 71 -4.48 -3.95 -11.03
N PHE A 72 -3.39 -3.77 -10.30
CA PHE A 72 -3.21 -2.75 -9.28
C PHE A 72 -2.07 -1.83 -9.70
N MET A 73 -2.42 -0.62 -10.04
CA MET A 73 -1.50 0.48 -10.35
C MET A 73 -1.83 1.68 -9.47
N ILE A 74 -0.83 2.50 -9.15
CA ILE A 74 -1.03 3.77 -8.44
C ILE A 74 -0.32 4.88 -9.22
N GLY A 75 -1.02 5.97 -9.49
CA GLY A 75 -0.42 7.08 -10.22
C GLY A 75 -1.25 8.36 -10.21
N ARG A 76 -0.83 9.29 -11.05
CA ARG A 76 -1.53 10.55 -11.32
C ARG A 76 -1.56 10.81 -12.81
N GLU A 77 -2.56 11.60 -13.24
CA GLU A 77 -2.73 12.00 -14.63
C GLU A 77 -2.88 10.79 -15.56
N VAL A 78 -4.16 10.38 -15.72
CA VAL A 78 -4.50 9.23 -16.57
C VAL A 78 -4.12 9.53 -18.01
N THR A 79 -3.34 8.65 -18.60
CA THR A 79 -3.00 8.69 -20.03
C THR A 79 -4.13 8.10 -20.86
N VAL A 80 -4.38 8.71 -22.00
CA VAL A 80 -5.46 8.34 -22.91
C VAL A 80 -4.93 8.17 -24.31
N ALA A 81 -4.97 6.96 -24.85
CA ALA A 81 -4.59 6.66 -26.23
C ALA A 81 -5.59 7.21 -27.24
N MET A 82 -5.21 7.19 -28.53
CA MET A 82 -6.11 7.54 -29.63
C MET A 82 -7.36 6.67 -29.59
N GLY A 83 -8.53 7.31 -29.60
CA GLY A 83 -9.82 6.62 -29.43
C GLY A 83 -10.43 6.74 -28.02
N GLY A 84 -9.74 7.42 -27.09
CA GLY A 84 -10.27 7.73 -25.77
C GLY A 84 -10.12 6.59 -24.73
N MET A 85 -9.28 5.60 -25.02
CA MET A 85 -9.00 4.49 -24.11
C MET A 85 -7.99 4.94 -23.04
N ALA A 86 -8.36 4.78 -21.76
CA ALA A 86 -7.42 4.96 -20.65
C ALA A 86 -6.42 3.80 -20.63
N THR A 87 -5.13 4.13 -20.50
CA THR A 87 -4.06 3.15 -20.69
C THR A 87 -3.10 3.06 -19.50
N GLY A 88 -3.18 3.94 -18.53
CA GLY A 88 -2.32 3.98 -17.36
C GLY A 88 -2.21 5.39 -16.78
N PHE A 89 -1.11 5.67 -16.12
CA PHE A 89 -0.80 6.96 -15.53
C PHE A 89 0.44 7.58 -16.16
N GLU A 90 0.47 8.91 -16.30
CA GLU A 90 1.65 9.64 -16.73
C GLU A 90 2.72 9.67 -15.64
N HIS A 91 2.29 9.72 -14.38
CA HIS A 91 3.17 9.71 -13.21
C HIS A 91 2.90 8.47 -12.37
N ASP A 92 3.82 7.52 -12.42
CA ASP A 92 3.79 6.31 -11.60
C ASP A 92 4.21 6.62 -10.17
N PHE A 93 3.41 6.18 -9.20
CA PHE A 93 3.71 6.33 -7.78
C PHE A 93 4.99 5.59 -7.38
N PHE A 94 5.27 4.46 -8.00
CA PHE A 94 6.40 3.61 -7.68
C PHE A 94 7.69 4.00 -8.42
N GLU A 95 7.66 5.04 -9.25
CA GLU A 95 8.84 5.52 -9.97
C GLU A 95 9.98 5.86 -8.98
N GLY A 96 11.13 5.22 -9.16
CA GLY A 96 12.29 5.37 -8.28
C GLY A 96 12.18 4.67 -6.93
N LEU A 97 11.08 3.99 -6.63
CA LEU A 97 10.92 3.15 -5.44
C LEU A 97 11.30 1.70 -5.76
N MET A 98 11.53 0.93 -4.69
CA MET A 98 11.81 -0.51 -4.79
C MET A 98 10.78 -1.27 -3.94
N PRO A 99 9.54 -1.42 -4.40
CA PRO A 99 8.53 -2.18 -3.66
C PRO A 99 8.92 -3.65 -3.59
N ILE A 100 8.64 -4.29 -2.45
CA ILE A 100 8.78 -5.73 -2.29
C ILE A 100 7.44 -6.36 -2.63
N VAL A 101 7.42 -7.30 -3.58
CA VAL A 101 6.20 -8.01 -3.98
C VAL A 101 6.34 -9.50 -3.66
N ASP A 102 5.31 -10.06 -3.06
CA ASP A 102 5.20 -11.47 -2.74
C ASP A 102 3.82 -12.01 -3.17
N PRO A 103 3.74 -12.95 -4.10
CA PRO A 103 4.85 -13.55 -4.84
C PRO A 103 5.41 -12.62 -5.93
N PRO A 104 6.72 -12.67 -6.22
CA PRO A 104 7.37 -11.75 -7.16
C PRO A 104 6.87 -11.88 -8.61
N GLU A 105 6.36 -13.03 -9.01
CA GLU A 105 5.76 -13.27 -10.32
C GLU A 105 4.41 -12.55 -10.53
N ALA A 106 3.85 -11.94 -9.49
CA ALA A 106 2.67 -11.11 -9.62
C ALA A 106 2.97 -9.74 -10.26
N VAL A 107 4.24 -9.33 -10.29
CA VAL A 107 4.68 -8.15 -11.02
C VAL A 107 4.79 -8.51 -12.50
N MET A 108 4.05 -7.83 -13.34
CA MET A 108 4.29 -7.85 -14.77
C MET A 108 5.44 -6.89 -15.07
N ASP A 109 6.62 -7.44 -15.34
CA ASP A 109 7.73 -6.68 -15.89
C ASP A 109 7.57 -6.65 -17.40
N MET A 110 7.35 -5.47 -17.97
CA MET A 110 7.19 -5.30 -19.42
C MET A 110 8.46 -5.65 -20.21
N GLU A 111 9.63 -5.81 -19.54
CA GLU A 111 10.84 -6.30 -20.19
C GLU A 111 10.79 -7.80 -20.52
N SER A 112 9.86 -8.57 -19.93
CA SER A 112 9.72 -10.01 -20.15
C SER A 112 8.70 -10.39 -21.24
N MET A 113 8.00 -9.44 -21.82
CA MET A 113 7.11 -9.71 -22.96
C MET A 113 7.94 -9.95 -24.21
N ASP A 114 7.83 -11.17 -24.75
CA ASP A 114 8.48 -11.58 -25.99
C ASP A 114 8.18 -10.55 -27.10
N MET A 115 9.24 -9.93 -27.64
CA MET A 115 9.20 -8.92 -28.69
C MET A 115 8.68 -9.44 -30.06
N ASP A 116 8.27 -10.72 -30.14
CA ASP A 116 7.89 -11.35 -31.41
C ASP A 116 6.44 -11.01 -31.85
N ASP A 117 5.63 -10.40 -31.01
CA ASP A 117 4.24 -9.99 -31.36
C ASP A 117 4.05 -8.47 -31.50
N MET A 118 5.16 -7.69 -31.55
CA MET A 118 5.06 -6.25 -31.75
C MET A 118 4.86 -5.93 -33.23
N ASP A 119 3.64 -5.57 -33.59
CA ASP A 119 3.32 -4.90 -34.85
C ASP A 119 4.16 -3.60 -34.95
N MET A 120 4.98 -3.52 -36.01
CA MET A 120 5.92 -2.44 -36.29
C MET A 120 5.26 -1.10 -36.66
N ASP A 121 4.06 -0.80 -36.23
CA ASP A 121 3.43 0.50 -36.39
C ASP A 121 3.72 1.38 -35.16
N GLY A 122 4.88 1.99 -35.19
CA GLY A 122 5.53 2.90 -34.27
C GLY A 122 4.68 3.90 -33.49
N HIS A 123 3.90 3.42 -32.55
CA HIS A 123 3.31 4.20 -31.49
C HIS A 123 3.83 3.66 -30.15
N ASP A 124 4.85 4.35 -29.62
CA ASP A 124 5.41 4.16 -28.30
C ASP A 124 4.38 4.55 -27.20
N ASP A 125 3.24 3.86 -27.16
CA ASP A 125 2.25 4.01 -26.06
C ASP A 125 2.56 3.03 -24.91
N HIS A 126 3.85 2.80 -24.64
CA HIS A 126 4.28 1.92 -23.57
C HIS A 126 4.17 2.66 -22.24
N HIS A 127 3.12 2.35 -21.48
CA HIS A 127 2.99 2.77 -20.11
C HIS A 127 4.00 2.01 -19.27
N HIS A 128 5.16 2.64 -19.05
CA HIS A 128 6.21 2.16 -18.18
C HIS A 128 5.86 2.46 -16.73
N GLY A 129 4.99 1.67 -16.10
CA GLY A 129 4.62 1.83 -14.71
C GLY A 129 4.68 0.49 -13.97
N PHE A 130 4.90 0.56 -12.68
CA PHE A 130 4.79 -0.61 -11.81
C PHE A 130 3.33 -1.10 -11.78
N MET A 131 3.12 -2.38 -12.07
CA MET A 131 1.79 -3.00 -11.99
C MET A 131 1.87 -4.39 -11.36
N VAL A 132 0.83 -4.74 -10.62
CA VAL A 132 0.60 -6.11 -10.13
C VAL A 132 -0.67 -6.63 -10.76
N VAL A 133 -0.57 -7.76 -11.45
CA VAL A 133 -1.71 -8.39 -12.13
C VAL A 133 -2.10 -9.67 -11.39
N LEU A 134 -3.37 -9.81 -11.06
CA LEU A 134 -3.91 -10.95 -10.33
C LEU A 134 -5.03 -11.64 -11.11
N ALA A 135 -4.83 -12.92 -11.41
CA ALA A 135 -5.88 -13.80 -11.91
C ALA A 135 -7.01 -13.97 -10.85
N PRO A 136 -8.21 -14.42 -11.25
CA PRO A 136 -9.29 -14.73 -10.33
C PRO A 136 -8.86 -15.62 -9.15
N GLY A 137 -9.14 -15.18 -7.94
CA GLY A 137 -8.80 -15.87 -6.69
C GLY A 137 -7.37 -15.69 -6.21
N ALA A 138 -6.47 -15.11 -7.01
CA ALA A 138 -5.07 -14.87 -6.64
C ALA A 138 -4.91 -13.76 -5.58
N THR A 139 -3.75 -13.77 -4.93
CA THR A 139 -3.35 -12.78 -3.92
C THR A 139 -1.90 -12.37 -4.14
N ALA A 140 -1.56 -11.14 -3.79
CA ALA A 140 -0.17 -10.68 -3.66
C ALA A 140 -0.06 -9.63 -2.56
N ASN A 141 1.14 -9.46 -2.02
CA ASN A 141 1.46 -8.40 -1.08
C ASN A 141 2.45 -7.44 -1.73
N VAL A 142 2.22 -6.13 -1.58
CA VAL A 142 3.12 -5.08 -2.04
C VAL A 142 3.54 -4.26 -0.84
N THR A 143 4.81 -4.34 -0.46
CA THR A 143 5.37 -3.56 0.64
C THR A 143 6.19 -2.40 0.10
N VAL A 144 5.88 -1.19 0.55
CA VAL A 144 6.57 0.04 0.13
C VAL A 144 6.61 1.04 1.27
N THR A 145 7.68 1.83 1.36
CA THR A 145 7.73 3.02 2.20
C THR A 145 7.18 4.21 1.42
N ILE A 146 6.16 4.85 1.97
CA ILE A 146 5.50 6.02 1.35
C ILE A 146 6.47 7.21 1.36
N PRO A 147 6.81 7.81 0.22
CA PRO A 147 7.73 8.96 0.19
C PRO A 147 7.19 10.16 0.95
N ASP A 148 8.07 10.92 1.61
CA ASP A 148 7.70 12.12 2.37
C ASP A 148 7.12 13.23 1.49
N ASP A 149 7.51 13.27 0.22
CA ASP A 149 7.07 14.24 -0.79
C ASP A 149 5.84 13.80 -1.59
N ALA A 150 5.34 12.58 -1.35
CA ALA A 150 4.17 12.05 -2.06
C ALA A 150 2.82 12.54 -1.50
N VAL A 151 2.81 13.46 -0.52
CA VAL A 151 1.59 13.98 0.12
C VAL A 151 0.55 14.45 -0.90
N GLY A 152 -0.72 14.10 -0.65
CA GLY A 152 -1.87 14.42 -1.50
C GLY A 152 -2.59 13.17 -2.00
N ASP A 153 -3.48 13.37 -2.96
CA ASP A 153 -4.30 12.30 -3.53
C ASP A 153 -3.59 11.69 -4.76
N TRP A 154 -3.52 10.38 -4.79
CA TRP A 154 -3.11 9.54 -5.90
C TRP A 154 -4.29 8.66 -6.31
N GLU A 155 -4.34 8.22 -7.55
CA GLU A 155 -5.36 7.29 -8.02
C GLU A 155 -4.82 5.86 -8.04
N ILE A 156 -5.65 4.92 -7.59
CA ILE A 156 -5.45 3.48 -7.80
C ILE A 156 -6.33 3.11 -9.00
N GLY A 157 -5.79 2.42 -10.00
CA GLY A 157 -6.52 2.09 -11.22
C GLY A 157 -6.23 0.68 -11.75
N CYS A 158 -7.18 0.17 -12.54
CA CYS A 158 -7.04 -1.04 -13.36
C CYS A 158 -7.40 -0.68 -14.81
N PHE A 159 -6.43 -0.77 -15.72
CA PHE A 159 -6.59 -0.36 -17.11
C PHE A 159 -6.75 -1.55 -18.07
N LEU A 160 -6.92 -2.76 -17.55
CA LEU A 160 -7.14 -3.96 -18.36
C LEU A 160 -8.33 -3.82 -19.32
N ASP A 161 -8.35 -4.67 -20.32
CA ASP A 161 -9.33 -4.68 -21.42
C ASP A 161 -9.44 -3.30 -22.09
N LYS A 162 -8.26 -2.75 -22.48
CA LYS A 162 -8.15 -1.44 -23.18
C LYS A 162 -8.81 -0.30 -22.37
N GLY A 163 -8.59 -0.29 -21.07
CA GLY A 163 -9.14 0.72 -20.16
C GLY A 163 -10.60 0.55 -19.82
N THR A 164 -11.24 -0.56 -20.23
CA THR A 164 -12.65 -0.82 -19.92
C THR A 164 -12.88 -0.95 -18.42
N HIS A 165 -11.97 -1.59 -17.69
CA HIS A 165 -12.09 -1.72 -16.24
C HIS A 165 -12.08 -0.35 -15.55
N TRP A 166 -11.14 0.52 -15.91
CA TRP A 166 -11.06 1.88 -15.38
C TRP A 166 -12.30 2.72 -15.72
N SER A 167 -12.73 2.70 -16.97
CA SER A 167 -13.89 3.47 -17.44
C SER A 167 -15.23 2.96 -16.84
N SER A 168 -15.28 1.70 -16.42
CA SER A 168 -16.40 1.09 -15.71
C SER A 168 -16.38 1.41 -14.19
N GLY A 169 -15.37 2.12 -13.70
CA GLY A 169 -15.29 2.59 -12.32
C GLY A 169 -14.25 1.89 -11.46
N MET A 170 -13.41 1.00 -12.02
CA MET A 170 -12.37 0.33 -11.24
C MET A 170 -11.20 1.28 -10.91
N ARG A 171 -11.48 2.16 -9.97
CA ARG A 171 -10.56 3.19 -9.47
C ARG A 171 -10.88 3.52 -8.02
N ALA A 172 -9.85 3.94 -7.28
CA ALA A 172 -9.94 4.40 -5.90
C ALA A 172 -8.92 5.52 -5.66
N THR A 173 -9.02 6.20 -4.54
CA THR A 173 -8.06 7.23 -4.14
C THR A 173 -7.14 6.69 -3.05
N LEU A 174 -5.83 6.79 -3.25
CA LEU A 174 -4.83 6.69 -2.20
C LEU A 174 -4.54 8.11 -1.68
N ARG A 175 -4.99 8.42 -0.46
CA ARG A 175 -4.76 9.70 0.19
C ARG A 175 -3.56 9.61 1.12
N ILE A 176 -2.53 10.41 0.83
CA ILE A 176 -1.31 10.47 1.64
C ILE A 176 -1.34 11.74 2.47
N THR A 177 -1.32 11.57 3.79
CA THR A 177 -1.30 12.66 4.77
C THR A 177 0.10 12.81 5.40
N THR A 178 0.35 13.93 6.04
CA THR A 178 1.57 14.19 6.83
C THR A 178 1.54 13.47 8.17
#